data_9c5c434944424a8a4dfa10e249a928b1
#
_entry.id   9c5c434944424a8a4dfa10e249a928b1
#
_cell.length_a   1.000
_cell.length_b   1.000
_cell.length_c   1.000
_cell.angle_alpha   90.00
_cell.angle_beta   90.00
_cell.angle_gamma   90.00
#
_symmetry.space_group_name_H-M   'P 1'
#
loop_
_entity.id
_entity.type
_entity.pdbx_description
1 polymer ?
#
loop_
_entity_poly.entity_id
_entity_poly.type
_entity_poly.pdbx_seq_one_letter_code
_entity_poly.pdbx_strand_id
1 'polypeptide(L)'
;NDAWRSWWGESGEFATHWIQEIMGYELQRCARDAPVFNSEDHIIPDRNISWQPPDYIYNVYWQGAVHGRGASSAWVWERSNDLTSDFTGSILHRPECVEAAGHCTLDLNRLAAEVTALQRAKPQVAIVYATSGFVWDQGYSDTLHGTYAAGVFGGYKVGFVYERQLEAWAEGKSPGRYLSDLKAILCPGLRHLSAAAQRGLARFVADGGKVFAYRGFIEGDEYGRPSVVEIKLAGAIEDREGVDLPAALRAAFAGAGVDMPVQLVGEDGKPLYAVEYFCAPWQGGWLVNVSNYRNASFTVRVQVRGRAATTARDLISGRSFTGPVPVPSLKPLLLWVK
;
A
#
# COMPACT_ATOMS: atom_id res chain seq x y z
N ASN A 1 0.80 15.29 -7.11
CA ASN A 1 1.61 14.41 -6.29
C ASN A 1 2.99 14.30 -6.92
N ASP A 2 3.97 15.10 -6.45
CA ASP A 2 5.35 15.16 -6.96
C ASP A 2 6.22 13.98 -6.50
N ALA A 3 5.66 12.80 -6.41
CA ALA A 3 6.47 11.66 -6.09
C ALA A 3 7.39 11.32 -7.26
N TRP A 4 8.63 11.74 -7.17
CA TRP A 4 9.70 11.31 -8.06
C TRP A 4 9.90 9.82 -7.89
N ARG A 5 9.28 9.07 -8.76
CA ARG A 5 9.51 7.65 -8.87
C ARG A 5 10.67 7.44 -9.80
N SER A 6 11.75 7.03 -9.26
CA SER A 6 12.92 6.72 -10.04
C SER A 6 13.27 5.26 -9.84
N TRP A 7 13.27 4.50 -10.91
CA TRP A 7 13.95 3.21 -10.97
C TRP A 7 15.38 3.29 -10.45
N TRP A 8 16.01 4.45 -10.61
CA TRP A 8 17.39 4.71 -10.22
C TRP A 8 17.57 5.06 -8.75
N GLY A 9 16.53 5.36 -8.02
CA GLY A 9 16.58 5.66 -6.60
C GLY A 9 17.06 4.47 -5.77
N GLU A 10 17.00 3.30 -6.37
CA GLU A 10 17.40 2.03 -5.77
C GLU A 10 18.60 1.49 -6.56
N SER A 11 19.80 1.86 -6.15
CA SER A 11 21.00 1.16 -6.60
C SER A 11 21.05 -0.21 -5.95
N GLY A 12 20.25 -1.19 -6.42
CA GLY A 12 20.29 -2.46 -5.76
C GLY A 12 19.19 -3.44 -6.11
N GLU A 13 18.88 -4.28 -5.15
CA GLU A 13 18.02 -5.46 -5.32
C GLU A 13 16.53 -5.10 -5.35
N PHE A 14 16.14 -3.93 -4.78
CA PHE A 14 14.75 -3.56 -4.58
C PHE A 14 14.42 -2.16 -5.10
N ALA A 15 13.24 -1.98 -5.67
CA ALA A 15 12.69 -0.71 -6.15
C ALA A 15 11.52 -0.28 -5.25
N THR A 16 11.78 -0.02 -3.98
CA THR A 16 10.74 0.17 -2.96
C THR A 16 10.25 1.62 -2.79
N HIS A 17 10.89 2.60 -3.41
CA HIS A 17 10.52 4.02 -3.28
C HIS A 17 9.09 4.33 -3.73
N TRP A 18 8.58 3.66 -4.73
CA TRP A 18 7.21 3.93 -5.21
C TRP A 18 6.10 3.52 -4.24
N ILE A 19 6.41 2.78 -3.17
CA ILE A 19 5.48 2.50 -2.07
C ILE A 19 4.90 3.79 -1.47
N GLN A 20 5.67 4.88 -1.46
CA GLN A 20 5.21 6.16 -0.92
C GLN A 20 4.06 6.75 -1.73
N GLU A 21 4.06 6.54 -3.04
CA GLU A 21 2.96 7.02 -3.87
C GLU A 21 1.70 6.18 -3.73
N ILE A 22 1.85 4.86 -3.67
CA ILE A 22 0.74 3.95 -3.37
C ILE A 22 0.12 4.32 -2.02
N MET A 23 0.94 4.63 -1.03
CA MET A 23 0.51 5.17 0.25
C MET A 23 -0.31 6.45 0.07
N GLY A 24 0.12 7.36 -0.81
CA GLY A 24 -0.62 8.59 -1.13
C GLY A 24 -2.03 8.33 -1.68
N TYR A 25 -2.22 7.32 -2.52
CA TYR A 25 -3.55 6.93 -3.01
C TYR A 25 -4.41 6.33 -1.90
N GLU A 26 -3.86 5.46 -1.08
CA GLU A 26 -4.59 4.89 0.07
C GLU A 26 -4.97 5.98 1.11
N LEU A 27 -4.08 6.94 1.37
CA LEU A 27 -4.40 8.11 2.19
C LEU A 27 -5.63 8.85 1.66
N GLN A 28 -5.65 9.19 0.36
CA GLN A 28 -6.77 9.91 -0.24
C GLN A 28 -8.07 9.09 -0.20
N ARG A 29 -7.99 7.79 -0.45
CA ARG A 29 -9.13 6.86 -0.35
C ARG A 29 -9.70 6.79 1.08
N CYS A 30 -8.82 6.77 2.08
CA CYS A 30 -9.23 6.74 3.49
C CYS A 30 -9.81 8.08 3.96
N ALA A 31 -9.35 9.21 3.39
CA ALA A 31 -9.90 10.52 3.68
C ALA A 31 -11.33 10.68 3.14
N ARG A 32 -11.59 10.16 1.94
CA ARG A 32 -12.88 10.25 1.28
C ARG A 32 -13.07 9.09 0.30
N ASP A 33 -14.19 8.40 0.39
CA ASP A 33 -14.58 7.36 -0.58
C ASP A 33 -14.99 8.00 -1.92
N ALA A 34 -14.00 8.38 -2.71
CA ALA A 34 -14.15 9.01 -4.02
C ALA A 34 -12.98 8.58 -4.93
N PRO A 35 -13.15 8.65 -6.27
CA PRO A 35 -12.06 8.45 -7.20
C PRO A 35 -10.93 9.45 -6.95
N VAL A 36 -9.69 8.97 -7.07
CA VAL A 36 -8.48 9.78 -6.92
C VAL A 36 -7.98 10.18 -8.31
N PHE A 37 -7.73 11.47 -8.51
CA PHE A 37 -7.09 12.00 -9.70
C PHE A 37 -5.65 12.43 -9.36
N ASN A 38 -4.66 11.85 -10.05
CA ASN A 38 -3.30 12.33 -10.02
C ASN A 38 -3.09 13.31 -11.19
N SER A 39 -3.04 14.59 -10.89
CA SER A 39 -2.94 15.67 -11.89
C SER A 39 -1.53 15.84 -12.45
N GLU A 40 -0.53 15.35 -11.73
CA GLU A 40 0.89 15.38 -12.12
C GLU A 40 1.54 14.04 -11.76
N ASP A 41 1.43 13.08 -12.66
CA ASP A 41 1.94 11.74 -12.43
C ASP A 41 3.36 11.61 -12.99
N HIS A 42 4.35 11.86 -12.15
CA HIS A 42 5.77 11.76 -12.47
C HIS A 42 6.24 10.31 -12.53
N ILE A 43 5.83 9.60 -13.57
CA ILE A 43 6.15 8.18 -13.77
C ILE A 43 7.55 7.93 -14.33
N ILE A 44 8.18 8.97 -14.81
CA ILE A 44 9.54 8.97 -15.36
C ILE A 44 10.30 10.18 -14.83
N PRO A 45 11.63 10.11 -14.73
CA PRO A 45 12.44 11.31 -14.52
C PRO A 45 12.42 12.12 -15.81
N ASP A 46 11.76 13.28 -15.80
CA ASP A 46 11.95 14.32 -16.80
C ASP A 46 13.35 14.97 -16.65
N ARG A 47 13.75 15.74 -17.61
CA ARG A 47 15.11 16.36 -17.67
C ARG A 47 16.25 15.33 -17.67
N ASN A 48 15.93 14.10 -18.02
CA ASN A 48 16.87 12.99 -18.07
C ASN A 48 16.47 12.03 -19.18
N ILE A 49 17.37 11.70 -20.08
CA ILE A 49 17.15 10.78 -21.21
C ILE A 49 17.48 9.32 -20.87
N SER A 50 17.79 9.01 -19.60
CA SER A 50 18.13 7.66 -19.20
C SER A 50 17.00 6.68 -19.50
N TRP A 51 17.38 5.46 -19.82
CA TRP A 51 16.45 4.39 -20.10
C TRP A 51 15.59 4.03 -18.87
N GLN A 52 14.32 3.72 -19.13
CA GLN A 52 13.38 3.25 -18.11
C GLN A 52 12.82 1.89 -18.53
N PRO A 53 12.71 0.92 -17.63
CA PRO A 53 12.08 -0.36 -17.95
C PRO A 53 10.61 -0.19 -18.32
N PRO A 54 10.13 -0.68 -19.47
CA PRO A 54 8.71 -0.61 -19.83
C PRO A 54 7.80 -1.31 -18.80
N ASP A 55 8.23 -2.46 -18.27
CA ASP A 55 7.48 -3.19 -17.23
C ASP A 55 7.32 -2.38 -15.94
N TYR A 56 8.28 -1.52 -15.59
CA TYR A 56 8.15 -0.57 -14.49
C TYR A 56 7.03 0.44 -14.74
N ILE A 57 6.97 1.02 -15.94
CA ILE A 57 5.92 1.98 -16.32
C ILE A 57 4.54 1.31 -16.29
N TYR A 58 4.43 0.11 -16.85
CA TYR A 58 3.20 -0.68 -16.78
C TYR A 58 2.76 -0.88 -15.32
N ASN A 59 3.68 -1.29 -14.45
CA ASN A 59 3.36 -1.57 -13.06
C ASN A 59 2.97 -0.32 -12.27
N VAL A 60 3.59 0.80 -12.52
CA VAL A 60 3.24 2.09 -11.89
C VAL A 60 1.79 2.48 -12.20
N TYR A 61 1.38 2.36 -13.48
CA TYR A 61 -0.01 2.62 -13.85
C TYR A 61 -0.96 1.60 -13.24
N TRP A 62 -0.60 0.34 -13.24
CA TRP A 62 -1.38 -0.73 -12.65
C TRP A 62 -1.59 -0.54 -11.15
N GLN A 63 -0.51 -0.35 -10.41
CA GLN A 63 -0.55 -0.17 -8.96
C GLN A 63 -1.35 1.07 -8.55
N GLY A 64 -1.15 2.19 -9.24
CA GLY A 64 -1.99 3.37 -9.02
C GLY A 64 -3.48 3.05 -9.15
N ALA A 65 -3.87 2.31 -10.19
CA ALA A 65 -5.26 1.93 -10.42
C ALA A 65 -5.81 1.02 -9.31
N VAL A 66 -5.12 -0.07 -8.94
CA VAL A 66 -5.60 -0.99 -7.92
C VAL A 66 -5.68 -0.36 -6.52
N HIS A 67 -4.89 0.69 -6.25
CA HIS A 67 -4.93 1.48 -5.02
C HIS A 67 -5.91 2.68 -5.06
N GLY A 68 -6.70 2.83 -6.11
CA GLY A 68 -7.81 3.78 -6.13
C GLY A 68 -7.64 4.98 -7.06
N ARG A 69 -6.53 5.09 -7.79
CA ARG A 69 -6.38 6.12 -8.82
C ARG A 69 -7.39 5.86 -9.94
N GLY A 70 -8.33 6.78 -10.10
CA GLY A 70 -9.37 6.72 -11.14
C GLY A 70 -8.97 7.43 -12.43
N ALA A 71 -8.04 8.39 -12.36
CA ALA A 71 -7.52 9.11 -13.49
C ALA A 71 -6.10 9.61 -13.22
N SER A 72 -5.33 9.84 -14.27
CA SER A 72 -3.95 10.31 -14.22
C SER A 72 -3.63 11.21 -15.40
N SER A 73 -2.85 12.25 -15.15
CA SER A 73 -2.19 13.06 -16.17
C SER A 73 -0.69 12.84 -16.06
N ALA A 74 -0.09 12.18 -17.05
CA ALA A 74 1.34 11.92 -17.04
C ALA A 74 2.13 13.24 -17.12
N TRP A 75 3.01 13.47 -16.18
CA TRP A 75 3.99 14.52 -16.22
C TRP A 75 5.33 13.96 -16.73
N VAL A 76 5.82 14.33 -17.89
CA VAL A 76 5.17 15.27 -18.81
C VAL A 76 5.01 14.62 -20.18
N TRP A 77 3.90 14.93 -20.83
CA TRP A 77 3.62 14.50 -22.21
C TRP A 77 4.11 15.61 -23.15
N GLU A 78 5.42 15.66 -23.35
CA GLU A 78 6.09 16.68 -24.16
C GLU A 78 5.91 16.42 -25.66
N ARG A 79 5.62 17.46 -26.42
CA ARG A 79 5.44 17.39 -27.87
C ARG A 79 6.73 17.54 -28.67
N SER A 80 7.68 18.28 -28.12
CA SER A 80 8.92 18.57 -28.85
C SER A 80 9.93 17.44 -28.72
N ASN A 81 10.71 17.28 -29.78
CA ASN A 81 11.90 16.42 -29.73
C ASN A 81 13.17 17.24 -29.34
N ASP A 82 12.96 18.41 -28.77
CA ASP A 82 14.06 19.28 -28.36
C ASP A 82 14.68 18.75 -27.06
N LEU A 83 15.83 18.11 -27.19
CA LEU A 83 16.60 17.58 -26.08
C LEU A 83 17.28 18.68 -25.22
N THR A 84 17.11 19.94 -25.56
CA THR A 84 17.62 21.08 -24.79
C THR A 84 16.52 21.73 -23.93
N SER A 85 15.27 21.33 -24.08
CA SER A 85 14.16 21.84 -23.30
C SER A 85 14.22 21.37 -21.84
N ASP A 86 13.50 22.06 -20.97
CA ASP A 86 13.34 21.66 -19.56
C ASP A 86 12.63 20.31 -19.39
N PHE A 87 11.96 19.83 -20.44
CA PHE A 87 11.21 18.57 -20.46
C PHE A 87 11.95 17.45 -21.22
N THR A 88 13.24 17.63 -21.47
CA THR A 88 14.07 16.57 -22.01
C THR A 88 13.88 15.26 -21.24
N GLY A 89 13.66 14.17 -21.95
CA GLY A 89 13.44 12.88 -21.35
C GLY A 89 11.98 12.62 -20.93
N SER A 90 11.02 13.38 -21.46
CA SER A 90 9.59 13.09 -21.28
C SER A 90 9.21 11.67 -21.76
N ILE A 91 7.97 11.25 -21.45
CA ILE A 91 7.50 9.93 -21.86
C ILE A 91 7.54 9.74 -23.38
N LEU A 92 7.32 10.81 -24.16
CA LEU A 92 7.37 10.74 -25.63
C LEU A 92 8.76 10.48 -26.19
N HIS A 93 9.82 10.74 -25.44
CA HIS A 93 11.20 10.38 -25.79
C HIS A 93 11.50 8.89 -25.52
N ARG A 94 10.52 8.15 -24.99
CA ARG A 94 10.63 6.74 -24.60
C ARG A 94 9.48 5.93 -25.22
N PRO A 95 9.54 5.58 -26.50
CA PRO A 95 8.45 4.90 -27.22
C PRO A 95 7.97 3.63 -26.50
N GLU A 96 8.90 2.83 -25.95
CA GLU A 96 8.60 1.61 -25.22
C GLU A 96 7.80 1.88 -23.92
N CYS A 97 8.06 3.02 -23.27
CA CYS A 97 7.29 3.45 -22.09
C CYS A 97 5.87 3.89 -22.51
N VAL A 98 5.73 4.57 -23.65
CA VAL A 98 4.41 4.94 -24.20
C VAL A 98 3.61 3.69 -24.53
N GLU A 99 4.23 2.70 -25.16
CA GLU A 99 3.60 1.41 -25.48
C GLU A 99 3.17 0.69 -24.19
N ALA A 100 4.03 0.62 -23.19
CA ALA A 100 3.72 -0.01 -21.89
C ALA A 100 2.55 0.67 -21.18
N ALA A 101 2.50 2.01 -21.18
CA ALA A 101 1.39 2.79 -20.63
C ALA A 101 0.08 2.50 -21.39
N GLY A 102 0.15 2.44 -22.73
CA GLY A 102 -0.98 2.09 -23.58
C GLY A 102 -1.50 0.68 -23.30
N HIS A 103 -0.64 -0.32 -23.25
CA HIS A 103 -1.00 -1.71 -22.91
C HIS A 103 -1.63 -1.81 -21.54
N CYS A 104 -1.06 -1.14 -20.52
CA CYS A 104 -1.64 -1.12 -19.18
C CYS A 104 -3.05 -0.51 -19.19
N THR A 105 -3.26 0.58 -19.91
CA THR A 105 -4.56 1.23 -20.01
C THR A 105 -5.61 0.31 -20.66
N LEU A 106 -5.25 -0.44 -21.70
CA LEU A 106 -6.12 -1.43 -22.32
C LEU A 106 -6.47 -2.57 -21.36
N ASP A 107 -5.48 -3.07 -20.59
CA ASP A 107 -5.71 -4.12 -19.60
C ASP A 107 -6.56 -3.62 -18.43
N LEU A 108 -6.35 -2.41 -17.95
CA LEU A 108 -7.19 -1.77 -16.92
C LEU A 108 -8.64 -1.63 -17.38
N ASN A 109 -8.86 -1.29 -18.64
CA ASN A 109 -10.20 -1.22 -19.23
C ASN A 109 -10.84 -2.61 -19.31
N ARG A 110 -10.12 -3.59 -19.82
CA ARG A 110 -10.58 -4.99 -19.96
C ARG A 110 -10.89 -5.64 -18.60
N LEU A 111 -10.12 -5.31 -17.56
CA LEU A 111 -10.20 -5.86 -16.19
C LEU A 111 -10.83 -4.88 -15.19
N ALA A 112 -11.62 -3.92 -15.69
CA ALA A 112 -12.16 -2.84 -14.87
C ALA A 112 -13.01 -3.34 -13.68
N ALA A 113 -13.75 -4.43 -13.84
CA ALA A 113 -14.55 -5.02 -12.79
C ALA A 113 -13.69 -5.61 -11.67
N GLU A 114 -12.63 -6.34 -12.03
CA GLU A 114 -11.65 -6.95 -11.12
C GLU A 114 -10.85 -5.88 -10.37
N VAL A 115 -10.35 -4.88 -11.10
CA VAL A 115 -9.65 -3.73 -10.51
C VAL A 115 -10.57 -2.99 -9.53
N THR A 116 -11.82 -2.78 -9.90
CA THR A 116 -12.82 -2.15 -9.00
C THR A 116 -13.05 -2.98 -7.75
N ALA A 117 -13.08 -4.31 -7.84
CA ALA A 117 -13.21 -5.18 -6.66
C ALA A 117 -12.03 -5.02 -5.70
N LEU A 118 -10.79 -4.94 -6.23
CA LEU A 118 -9.59 -4.66 -5.43
C LEU A 118 -9.62 -3.27 -4.80
N GLN A 119 -10.01 -2.25 -5.55
CA GLN A 119 -10.15 -0.88 -5.03
C GLN A 119 -11.14 -0.81 -3.87
N ARG A 120 -12.25 -1.55 -3.96
CA ARG A 120 -13.33 -1.57 -2.96
C ARG A 120 -13.07 -2.53 -1.81
N ALA A 121 -12.04 -3.37 -1.87
CA ALA A 121 -11.63 -4.18 -0.74
C ALA A 121 -11.28 -3.27 0.44
N LYS A 122 -11.97 -3.46 1.56
CA LYS A 122 -11.81 -2.62 2.74
C LYS A 122 -10.61 -3.08 3.56
N PRO A 123 -9.77 -2.16 4.05
CA PRO A 123 -8.70 -2.52 4.95
C PRO A 123 -9.25 -2.97 6.31
N GLN A 124 -8.69 -4.03 6.86
CA GLN A 124 -8.94 -4.45 8.24
C GLN A 124 -7.89 -3.88 9.21
N VAL A 125 -6.84 -3.29 8.67
CA VAL A 125 -5.74 -2.65 9.40
C VAL A 125 -5.58 -1.22 8.91
N ALA A 126 -5.40 -0.29 9.84
CA ALA A 126 -5.07 1.09 9.50
C ALA A 126 -3.92 1.63 10.36
N ILE A 127 -3.20 2.58 9.81
CA ILE A 127 -2.17 3.36 10.50
C ILE A 127 -2.77 4.72 10.85
N VAL A 128 -2.51 5.23 12.05
CA VAL A 128 -2.90 6.59 12.41
C VAL A 128 -2.11 7.59 11.57
N TYR A 129 -2.80 8.52 10.93
CA TYR A 129 -2.22 9.67 10.21
C TYR A 129 -2.60 10.94 10.97
N ALA A 130 -1.68 11.41 11.81
CA ALA A 130 -1.94 12.48 12.77
C ALA A 130 -1.19 13.75 12.41
N THR A 131 -1.91 14.87 12.27
CA THR A 131 -1.31 16.19 12.12
C THR A 131 -0.45 16.54 13.33
N SER A 132 -0.93 16.23 14.55
CA SER A 132 -0.17 16.43 15.78
C SER A 132 1.17 15.69 15.77
N GLY A 133 1.21 14.44 15.26
CA GLY A 133 2.45 13.69 15.11
C GLY A 133 3.43 14.35 14.15
N PHE A 134 2.97 14.88 13.01
CA PHE A 134 3.85 15.61 12.08
C PHE A 134 4.40 16.91 12.65
N VAL A 135 3.68 17.55 13.56
CA VAL A 135 4.11 18.82 14.19
C VAL A 135 5.11 18.58 15.31
N TRP A 136 4.88 17.55 16.12
CA TRP A 136 5.63 17.35 17.38
C TRP A 136 6.70 16.26 17.30
N ASP A 137 6.47 15.21 16.51
CA ASP A 137 7.25 13.98 16.61
C ASP A 137 8.28 13.90 15.48
N GLN A 138 9.53 14.25 15.76
CA GLN A 138 10.61 14.11 14.79
C GLN A 138 10.73 12.64 14.34
N GLY A 139 10.84 12.39 13.03
CA GLY A 139 10.95 11.03 12.47
C GLY A 139 9.61 10.27 12.37
N TYR A 140 8.49 10.89 12.75
CA TYR A 140 7.16 10.27 12.60
C TYR A 140 6.86 9.88 11.15
N SER A 141 7.17 10.76 10.20
CA SER A 141 6.99 10.51 8.76
C SER A 141 7.71 9.24 8.31
N ASP A 142 8.99 9.10 8.64
CA ASP A 142 9.80 7.95 8.21
C ASP A 142 9.31 6.65 8.84
N THR A 143 8.94 6.71 10.13
CA THR A 143 8.39 5.56 10.86
C THR A 143 7.05 5.13 10.25
N LEU A 144 6.20 6.09 9.87
CA LEU A 144 4.92 5.85 9.21
C LEU A 144 5.11 5.19 7.84
N HIS A 145 6.00 5.71 7.00
CA HIS A 145 6.33 5.14 5.69
C HIS A 145 6.88 3.71 5.80
N GLY A 146 7.85 3.49 6.67
CA GLY A 146 8.43 2.16 6.90
C GLY A 146 7.41 1.16 7.42
N THR A 147 6.49 1.59 8.27
CA THR A 147 5.42 0.75 8.80
C THR A 147 4.39 0.39 7.74
N TYR A 148 4.02 1.35 6.88
CA TYR A 148 3.14 1.09 5.74
C TYR A 148 3.76 0.06 4.79
N ALA A 149 5.02 0.26 4.39
CA ALA A 149 5.76 -0.67 3.54
C ALA A 149 5.80 -2.09 4.15
N ALA A 150 6.11 -2.20 5.45
CA ALA A 150 6.13 -3.47 6.15
C ALA A 150 4.76 -4.17 6.17
N GLY A 151 3.67 -3.40 6.32
CA GLY A 151 2.30 -3.92 6.29
C GLY A 151 1.93 -4.47 4.91
N VAL A 152 2.20 -3.73 3.84
CA VAL A 152 1.89 -4.18 2.46
C VAL A 152 2.77 -5.35 2.03
N PHE A 153 4.04 -5.38 2.41
CA PHE A 153 4.91 -6.54 2.20
C PHE A 153 4.54 -7.73 3.10
N GLY A 154 3.80 -7.46 4.18
CA GLY A 154 3.17 -8.48 5.01
C GLY A 154 1.95 -9.15 4.34
N GLY A 155 1.47 -8.66 3.21
CA GLY A 155 0.31 -9.20 2.49
C GLY A 155 -1.02 -8.59 2.93
N TYR A 156 -1.00 -7.40 3.53
CA TYR A 156 -2.21 -6.71 3.97
C TYR A 156 -2.55 -5.52 3.08
N LYS A 157 -3.84 -5.28 2.89
CA LYS A 157 -4.32 -3.98 2.47
C LYS A 157 -4.33 -3.08 3.69
N VAL A 158 -3.43 -2.09 3.71
CA VAL A 158 -3.26 -1.17 4.83
C VAL A 158 -3.94 0.15 4.51
N GLY A 159 -4.88 0.55 5.36
CA GLY A 159 -5.52 1.87 5.29
C GLY A 159 -4.90 2.86 6.26
N PHE A 160 -5.50 4.04 6.30
CA PHE A 160 -5.14 5.12 7.23
C PHE A 160 -6.38 5.61 7.95
N VAL A 161 -6.23 5.96 9.22
CA VAL A 161 -7.23 6.68 9.98
C VAL A 161 -6.68 8.04 10.38
N TYR A 162 -7.35 9.09 9.92
CA TYR A 162 -6.94 10.46 10.20
C TYR A 162 -7.30 10.86 11.63
N GLU A 163 -6.52 11.76 12.20
CA GLU A 163 -6.77 12.34 13.52
C GLU A 163 -8.22 12.84 13.63
N ARG A 164 -8.72 13.58 12.64
CA ARG A 164 -10.12 14.05 12.60
C ARG A 164 -11.17 12.94 12.53
N GLN A 165 -10.85 11.81 11.93
CA GLN A 165 -11.77 10.66 11.91
C GLN A 165 -11.83 10.00 13.28
N LEU A 166 -10.73 9.95 14.02
CA LEU A 166 -10.71 9.51 15.41
C LEU A 166 -11.51 10.45 16.32
N GLU A 167 -11.37 11.77 16.12
CA GLU A 167 -12.17 12.78 16.83
C GLU A 167 -13.67 12.56 16.58
N ALA A 168 -14.08 12.37 15.33
CA ALA A 168 -15.46 12.07 14.98
C ALA A 168 -15.93 10.74 15.59
N TRP A 169 -15.05 9.76 15.69
CA TRP A 169 -15.35 8.49 16.35
C TRP A 169 -15.60 8.66 17.84
N ALA A 170 -14.84 9.52 18.53
CA ALA A 170 -15.11 9.86 19.92
C ALA A 170 -16.53 10.40 20.13
N GLU A 171 -17.08 11.14 19.15
CA GLU A 171 -18.46 11.66 19.14
C GLU A 171 -19.51 10.62 18.72
N GLY A 172 -19.12 9.38 18.43
CA GLY A 172 -20.03 8.33 17.98
C GLY A 172 -20.32 8.31 16.49
N LYS A 173 -19.57 9.09 15.70
CA LYS A 173 -19.67 9.07 14.24
C LYS A 173 -18.79 7.96 13.66
N SER A 174 -19.20 7.38 12.52
CA SER A 174 -18.37 6.38 11.81
C SER A 174 -17.13 7.02 11.18
N PRO A 175 -15.99 6.32 11.14
CA PRO A 175 -14.78 6.80 10.44
C PRO A 175 -14.93 6.81 8.91
N GLY A 176 -16.09 6.43 8.40
CA GLY A 176 -16.40 6.34 6.98
C GLY A 176 -16.56 4.89 6.50
N ARG A 177 -17.24 4.72 5.37
CA ARG A 177 -17.61 3.41 4.83
C ARG A 177 -16.38 2.55 4.49
N TYR A 178 -15.31 3.15 3.98
CA TYR A 178 -14.10 2.44 3.57
C TYR A 178 -13.37 1.82 4.76
N LEU A 179 -13.44 2.45 5.93
CA LEU A 179 -12.79 2.00 7.16
C LEU A 179 -13.71 1.20 8.10
N SER A 180 -14.89 0.76 7.62
CA SER A 180 -15.88 0.10 8.47
C SER A 180 -15.48 -1.29 8.98
N ASP A 181 -14.50 -1.90 8.36
CA ASP A 181 -14.09 -3.29 8.65
C ASP A 181 -12.79 -3.37 9.49
N LEU A 182 -12.36 -2.22 10.05
CA LEU A 182 -11.14 -2.16 10.86
C LEU A 182 -11.22 -3.05 12.08
N LYS A 183 -10.18 -3.84 12.29
CA LYS A 183 -9.93 -4.68 13.47
C LYS A 183 -8.71 -4.24 14.26
N ALA A 184 -7.74 -3.65 13.57
CA ALA A 184 -6.49 -3.20 14.16
C ALA A 184 -6.12 -1.79 13.71
N ILE A 185 -5.65 -0.97 14.64
CA ILE A 185 -5.05 0.34 14.39
C ILE A 185 -3.62 0.32 14.94
N LEU A 186 -2.68 0.82 14.14
CA LEU A 186 -1.27 0.92 14.46
C LEU A 186 -0.87 2.39 14.63
N CYS A 187 -0.15 2.69 15.72
CA CYS A 187 0.37 4.01 16.06
C CYS A 187 1.91 3.99 15.97
N PRO A 188 2.51 4.21 14.79
CA PRO A 188 3.96 4.14 14.63
C PRO A 188 4.61 5.47 14.97
N GLY A 189 5.51 5.51 15.95
CA GLY A 189 6.27 6.70 16.35
C GLY A 189 5.40 7.88 16.82
N LEU A 190 4.15 7.63 17.13
CA LEU A 190 3.16 8.63 17.48
C LEU A 190 3.17 8.91 18.99
N ARG A 191 3.73 10.06 19.40
CA ARG A 191 3.78 10.49 20.80
C ARG A 191 2.79 11.60 21.11
N HIS A 192 2.33 12.35 20.12
CA HIS A 192 1.35 13.43 20.28
C HIS A 192 0.13 13.22 19.39
N LEU A 193 -1.03 13.29 20.00
CA LEU A 193 -2.32 13.13 19.31
C LEU A 193 -3.37 13.98 20.04
N SER A 194 -4.28 14.62 19.33
CA SER A 194 -5.31 15.44 19.98
C SER A 194 -6.08 14.65 21.03
N ALA A 195 -6.41 15.32 22.14
CA ALA A 195 -7.13 14.67 23.24
C ALA A 195 -8.49 14.07 22.78
N ALA A 196 -9.11 14.67 21.77
CA ALA A 196 -10.32 14.14 21.17
C ALA A 196 -10.06 12.85 20.37
N ALA A 197 -8.99 12.82 19.57
CA ALA A 197 -8.60 11.62 18.82
C ALA A 197 -8.13 10.48 19.73
N GLN A 198 -7.47 10.79 20.85
CA GLN A 198 -7.15 9.80 21.88
C GLN A 198 -8.41 9.13 22.43
N ARG A 199 -9.47 9.90 22.72
CA ARG A 199 -10.78 9.33 23.12
C ARG A 199 -11.39 8.47 22.00
N GLY A 200 -11.17 8.83 20.73
CA GLY A 200 -11.59 8.01 19.59
C GLY A 200 -10.87 6.65 19.55
N LEU A 201 -9.58 6.61 19.80
CA LEU A 201 -8.83 5.35 19.95
C LEU A 201 -9.34 4.53 21.14
N ALA A 202 -9.55 5.16 22.30
CA ALA A 202 -10.10 4.47 23.46
C ALA A 202 -11.48 3.88 23.17
N ARG A 203 -12.33 4.60 22.45
CA ARG A 203 -13.63 4.08 22.01
C ARG A 203 -13.49 2.92 21.02
N PHE A 204 -12.60 3.02 20.01
CA PHE A 204 -12.33 1.90 19.11
C PHE A 204 -11.97 0.63 19.86
N VAL A 205 -11.14 0.76 20.92
CA VAL A 205 -10.79 -0.37 21.79
C VAL A 205 -12.02 -0.89 22.57
N ALA A 206 -12.86 0.01 23.10
CA ALA A 206 -14.08 -0.37 23.81
C ALA A 206 -15.08 -1.11 22.89
N ASP A 207 -15.10 -0.74 21.61
CA ASP A 207 -15.93 -1.39 20.58
C ASP A 207 -15.30 -2.73 20.07
N GLY A 208 -14.21 -3.20 20.68
CA GLY A 208 -13.56 -4.49 20.41
C GLY A 208 -12.35 -4.44 19.48
N GLY A 209 -12.01 -3.27 18.92
CA GLY A 209 -10.82 -3.06 18.11
C GLY A 209 -9.53 -3.23 18.89
N LYS A 210 -8.42 -3.39 18.17
CA LYS A 210 -7.09 -3.58 18.76
C LYS A 210 -6.17 -2.44 18.36
N VAL A 211 -5.49 -1.82 19.32
CA VAL A 211 -4.50 -0.76 19.09
C VAL A 211 -3.11 -1.29 19.43
N PHE A 212 -2.18 -1.08 18.52
CA PHE A 212 -0.78 -1.47 18.67
C PHE A 212 0.11 -0.23 18.60
N ALA A 213 1.12 -0.19 19.46
CA ALA A 213 2.18 0.79 19.43
C ALA A 213 3.41 0.25 18.69
N TYR A 214 4.16 1.15 18.04
CA TYR A 214 5.47 0.88 17.47
C TYR A 214 6.36 2.12 17.60
N ARG A 215 7.58 1.99 18.10
CA ARG A 215 8.53 3.11 18.34
C ARG A 215 7.99 4.22 19.22
N GLY A 216 7.26 3.87 20.25
CA GLY A 216 6.65 4.79 21.20
C GLY A 216 5.14 4.79 21.11
N PHE A 217 4.50 5.47 22.05
CA PHE A 217 3.07 5.64 22.13
C PHE A 217 2.73 6.99 22.74
N ILE A 218 1.48 7.40 22.67
CA ILE A 218 0.98 8.72 23.00
C ILE A 218 1.35 9.14 24.44
N GLU A 219 2.07 10.25 24.52
CA GLU A 219 2.55 10.87 25.76
C GLU A 219 1.87 12.22 26.00
N GLY A 220 1.46 12.91 24.89
CA GLY A 220 0.90 14.26 24.96
C GLY A 220 -0.29 14.49 24.00
N ASP A 221 -0.93 15.64 24.24
CA ASP A 221 -2.00 16.15 23.38
C ASP A 221 -1.43 17.03 22.21
N GLU A 222 -2.31 17.62 21.42
CA GLU A 222 -1.99 18.51 20.30
C GLU A 222 -1.24 19.80 20.72
N TYR A 223 -1.20 20.11 22.01
CA TYR A 223 -0.50 21.27 22.58
C TYR A 223 0.76 20.88 23.34
N GLY A 224 1.17 19.59 23.29
CA GLY A 224 2.31 19.06 24.05
C GLY A 224 2.06 18.89 25.55
N ARG A 225 0.81 18.95 26.01
CA ARG A 225 0.47 18.69 27.40
C ARG A 225 0.36 17.20 27.66
N PRO A 226 0.72 16.70 28.85
CA PRO A 226 0.64 15.27 29.15
C PRO A 226 -0.75 14.68 28.87
N SER A 227 -0.77 13.50 28.23
CA SER A 227 -2.01 12.78 27.98
C SER A 227 -2.68 12.35 29.29
N VAL A 228 -4.00 12.52 29.35
CA VAL A 228 -4.85 12.06 30.46
C VAL A 228 -5.84 10.97 30.00
N VAL A 229 -5.78 10.56 28.75
CA VAL A 229 -6.67 9.53 28.19
C VAL A 229 -5.97 8.18 28.27
N GLU A 230 -6.58 7.24 28.97
CA GLU A 230 -6.11 5.86 29.00
C GLU A 230 -6.56 5.11 27.76
N ILE A 231 -5.59 4.54 27.03
CA ILE A 231 -5.83 3.70 25.86
C ILE A 231 -5.22 2.32 26.11
N LYS A 232 -6.06 1.30 26.19
CA LYS A 232 -5.59 -0.08 26.40
C LYS A 232 -4.98 -0.64 25.11
N LEU A 233 -3.66 -0.76 25.10
CA LEU A 233 -2.94 -1.40 24.00
C LEU A 233 -3.19 -2.91 23.97
N ALA A 234 -3.31 -3.46 22.76
CA ALA A 234 -3.27 -4.89 22.52
C ALA A 234 -1.82 -5.43 22.58
N GLY A 235 -0.85 -4.56 22.29
CA GLY A 235 0.56 -4.85 22.37
C GLY A 235 1.43 -3.73 21.81
N ALA A 236 2.73 -3.86 22.00
CA ALA A 236 3.74 -3.05 21.34
C ALA A 236 4.53 -3.92 20.36
N ILE A 237 4.74 -3.40 19.16
CA ILE A 237 5.61 -4.05 18.17
C ILE A 237 7.06 -3.77 18.58
N GLU A 238 7.84 -4.84 18.67
CA GLU A 238 9.22 -4.75 19.10
C GLU A 238 10.06 -3.97 18.07
N ASP A 239 10.84 -3.01 18.58
CA ASP A 239 11.77 -2.21 17.80
C ASP A 239 13.20 -2.48 18.26
N ARG A 240 13.84 -3.45 17.65
CA ARG A 240 15.26 -3.74 17.85
C ARG A 240 15.89 -4.16 16.54
N GLU A 241 17.19 -4.00 16.47
CA GLU A 241 17.98 -4.44 15.31
C GLU A 241 17.75 -5.94 15.06
N GLY A 242 17.56 -6.31 13.79
CA GLY A 242 17.31 -7.69 13.35
C GLY A 242 15.86 -8.18 13.46
N VAL A 243 14.92 -7.35 13.95
CA VAL A 243 13.49 -7.71 13.92
C VAL A 243 12.97 -7.60 12.50
N ASP A 244 12.37 -8.68 12.01
CA ASP A 244 11.56 -8.69 10.78
C ASP A 244 10.23 -7.99 11.06
N LEU A 245 10.15 -6.69 10.78
CA LEU A 245 8.94 -5.90 11.03
C LEU A 245 7.70 -6.45 10.29
N PRO A 246 7.75 -6.86 9.01
CA PRO A 246 6.65 -7.56 8.36
C PRO A 246 6.17 -8.80 9.12
N ALA A 247 7.07 -9.61 9.65
CA ALA A 247 6.70 -10.78 10.44
C ALA A 247 6.06 -10.42 11.79
N ALA A 248 6.62 -9.41 12.48
CA ALA A 248 6.07 -8.91 13.73
C ALA A 248 4.65 -8.33 13.55
N LEU A 249 4.42 -7.58 12.48
CA LEU A 249 3.10 -7.07 12.12
C LEU A 249 2.11 -8.20 11.80
N ARG A 250 2.54 -9.22 11.05
CA ARG A 250 1.68 -10.39 10.78
C ARG A 250 1.24 -11.08 12.07
N ALA A 251 2.14 -11.28 13.01
CA ALA A 251 1.81 -11.90 14.31
C ALA A 251 0.80 -11.06 15.10
N ALA A 252 1.02 -9.73 15.16
CA ALA A 252 0.11 -8.81 15.84
C ALA A 252 -1.29 -8.80 15.20
N PHE A 253 -1.36 -8.72 13.88
CA PHE A 253 -2.63 -8.66 13.15
C PHE A 253 -3.39 -9.99 13.19
N ALA A 254 -2.69 -11.13 13.14
CA ALA A 254 -3.31 -12.43 13.36
C ALA A 254 -3.94 -12.52 14.77
N GLY A 255 -3.22 -12.04 15.80
CA GLY A 255 -3.75 -11.95 17.16
C GLY A 255 -4.96 -11.00 17.30
N ALA A 256 -5.09 -10.03 16.42
CA ALA A 256 -6.26 -9.14 16.33
C ALA A 256 -7.42 -9.74 15.51
N GLY A 257 -7.28 -10.94 14.96
CA GLY A 257 -8.30 -11.58 14.13
C GLY A 257 -8.41 -10.97 12.73
N VAL A 258 -7.36 -10.31 12.23
CA VAL A 258 -7.30 -9.82 10.85
C VAL A 258 -7.24 -11.02 9.91
N ASP A 259 -8.17 -11.07 8.95
CA ASP A 259 -8.24 -12.19 7.99
C ASP A 259 -7.18 -12.03 6.90
N MET A 260 -6.46 -13.11 6.63
CA MET A 260 -5.53 -13.22 5.51
C MET A 260 -5.88 -14.48 4.72
N PRO A 261 -6.90 -14.41 3.86
CA PRO A 261 -7.41 -15.61 3.17
C PRO A 261 -6.45 -16.16 2.14
N VAL A 262 -5.56 -15.33 1.58
CA VAL A 262 -4.54 -15.74 0.62
C VAL A 262 -3.17 -15.34 1.14
N GLN A 263 -2.22 -16.28 1.04
CA GLN A 263 -0.81 -16.06 1.37
C GLN A 263 0.07 -16.45 0.20
N LEU A 264 1.07 -15.62 -0.07
CA LEU A 264 2.15 -15.94 -0.98
C LEU A 264 3.39 -16.29 -0.17
N VAL A 265 3.97 -17.42 -0.44
CA VAL A 265 5.21 -17.87 0.21
C VAL A 265 6.25 -18.26 -0.84
N GLY A 266 7.52 -18.00 -0.54
CA GLY A 266 8.62 -18.44 -1.38
C GLY A 266 8.69 -19.98 -1.47
N GLU A 267 9.55 -20.48 -2.34
CA GLU A 267 9.76 -21.95 -2.48
C GLU A 267 10.28 -22.58 -1.19
N ASP A 268 11.03 -21.82 -0.39
CA ASP A 268 11.52 -22.20 0.94
C ASP A 268 10.43 -22.15 2.03
N GLY A 269 9.21 -21.78 1.68
CA GLY A 269 8.07 -21.64 2.59
C GLY A 269 8.08 -20.35 3.42
N LYS A 270 9.05 -19.45 3.21
CA LYS A 270 9.15 -18.20 3.94
C LYS A 270 8.32 -17.08 3.30
N PRO A 271 7.89 -16.11 4.11
CA PRO A 271 7.32 -14.86 3.60
C PRO A 271 8.31 -14.12 2.69
N LEU A 272 7.75 -13.37 1.75
CA LEU A 272 8.53 -12.60 0.77
C LEU A 272 8.76 -11.17 1.28
N TYR A 273 9.94 -10.64 1.02
CA TYR A 273 10.22 -9.22 1.20
C TYR A 273 10.14 -8.49 -0.13
N ALA A 274 9.76 -7.21 -0.11
CA ALA A 274 9.58 -6.35 -1.28
C ALA A 274 8.64 -6.93 -2.35
N VAL A 275 7.67 -7.70 -1.92
CA VAL A 275 6.54 -8.18 -2.73
C VAL A 275 5.26 -7.71 -2.08
N GLU A 276 4.59 -6.80 -2.74
CA GLU A 276 3.26 -6.37 -2.32
C GLU A 276 2.22 -7.36 -2.83
N TYR A 277 1.30 -7.75 -1.98
CA TYR A 277 0.09 -8.42 -2.41
C TYR A 277 -1.07 -8.15 -1.46
N PHE A 278 -2.25 -8.11 -2.00
CA PHE A 278 -3.50 -8.12 -1.24
C PHE A 278 -4.62 -8.74 -2.08
N CYS A 279 -5.72 -9.08 -1.47
CA CYS A 279 -6.77 -9.83 -2.14
C CYS A 279 -8.17 -9.24 -1.90
N ALA A 280 -9.08 -9.60 -2.82
CA ALA A 280 -10.51 -9.33 -2.73
C ALA A 280 -11.31 -10.58 -3.07
N PRO A 281 -12.48 -10.82 -2.44
CA PRO A 281 -13.35 -11.92 -2.84
C PRO A 281 -13.90 -11.70 -4.25
N TRP A 282 -13.90 -12.75 -5.09
CA TRP A 282 -14.36 -12.66 -6.46
C TRP A 282 -14.83 -14.00 -7.01
N GLN A 283 -16.06 -14.08 -7.50
CA GLN A 283 -16.61 -15.24 -8.23
C GLN A 283 -16.32 -16.60 -7.58
N GLY A 284 -16.55 -16.71 -6.27
CA GLY A 284 -16.33 -17.95 -5.51
C GLY A 284 -14.86 -18.30 -5.22
N GLY A 285 -13.95 -17.39 -5.48
CA GLY A 285 -12.53 -17.43 -5.19
C GLY A 285 -12.01 -16.08 -4.73
N TRP A 286 -10.73 -15.80 -4.98
CA TRP A 286 -10.05 -14.57 -4.60
C TRP A 286 -9.30 -13.96 -5.78
N LEU A 287 -9.45 -12.66 -5.98
CA LEU A 287 -8.48 -11.88 -6.74
C LEU A 287 -7.30 -11.56 -5.86
N VAL A 288 -6.10 -11.69 -6.40
CA VAL A 288 -4.86 -11.33 -5.71
C VAL A 288 -4.06 -10.42 -6.62
N ASN A 289 -3.90 -9.17 -6.22
CA ASN A 289 -2.93 -8.29 -6.85
C ASN A 289 -1.55 -8.64 -6.31
N VAL A 290 -0.57 -8.81 -7.19
CA VAL A 290 0.83 -9.09 -6.81
C VAL A 290 1.73 -8.13 -7.57
N SER A 291 2.60 -7.43 -6.84
CA SER A 291 3.62 -6.57 -7.42
C SER A 291 4.98 -6.88 -6.83
N ASN A 292 5.93 -7.19 -7.69
CA ASN A 292 7.30 -7.50 -7.31
C ASN A 292 8.18 -6.25 -7.46
N TYR A 293 8.65 -5.73 -6.33
CA TYR A 293 9.57 -4.59 -6.27
C TYR A 293 11.05 -5.02 -6.33
N ARG A 294 11.30 -6.29 -6.51
CA ARG A 294 12.67 -6.82 -6.62
C ARG A 294 13.16 -6.71 -8.05
N ASN A 295 14.45 -6.46 -8.20
CA ASN A 295 15.15 -6.49 -9.49
C ASN A 295 15.52 -7.93 -9.90
N ALA A 296 14.66 -8.87 -9.58
CA ALA A 296 14.81 -10.28 -9.93
C ALA A 296 13.44 -10.97 -9.97
N SER A 297 13.25 -11.87 -10.92
CA SER A 297 12.09 -12.76 -10.94
C SER A 297 12.28 -13.91 -9.96
N PHE A 298 11.20 -14.43 -9.42
CA PHE A 298 11.22 -15.59 -8.53
C PHE A 298 9.89 -16.36 -8.65
N THR A 299 9.72 -17.40 -7.85
CA THR A 299 8.54 -18.26 -7.87
C THR A 299 7.89 -18.29 -6.51
N VAL A 300 6.56 -18.27 -6.47
CA VAL A 300 5.77 -18.34 -5.23
C VAL A 300 4.83 -19.53 -5.23
N ARG A 301 4.54 -20.03 -4.03
CA ARG A 301 3.39 -20.90 -3.78
C ARG A 301 2.24 -20.05 -3.26
N VAL A 302 1.08 -20.24 -3.87
CA VAL A 302 -0.15 -19.58 -3.43
C VAL A 302 -0.89 -20.50 -2.47
N GLN A 303 -1.23 -19.99 -1.30
CA GLN A 303 -2.02 -20.70 -0.30
C GLN A 303 -3.35 -19.97 -0.09
N VAL A 304 -4.45 -20.69 -0.11
CA VAL A 304 -5.78 -20.20 0.22
C VAL A 304 -6.22 -20.85 1.52
N ARG A 305 -6.45 -20.04 2.57
CA ARG A 305 -6.80 -20.50 3.92
C ARG A 305 -5.86 -21.60 4.44
N GLY A 306 -4.55 -21.40 4.23
CA GLY A 306 -3.50 -22.33 4.69
C GLY A 306 -3.33 -23.61 3.85
N ARG A 307 -4.05 -23.76 2.75
CA ARG A 307 -3.92 -24.88 1.81
C ARG A 307 -3.39 -24.39 0.47
N ALA A 308 -2.63 -25.24 -0.23
CA ALA A 308 -2.21 -24.93 -1.58
C ALA A 308 -3.43 -24.61 -2.47
N ALA A 309 -3.34 -23.53 -3.24
CA ALA A 309 -4.39 -23.20 -4.19
C ALA A 309 -4.54 -24.32 -5.24
N THR A 310 -5.76 -24.71 -5.53
CA THR A 310 -6.07 -25.74 -6.54
C THR A 310 -5.93 -25.21 -7.95
N THR A 311 -6.12 -23.91 -8.11
CA THR A 311 -6.03 -23.20 -9.40
C THR A 311 -5.52 -21.78 -9.15
N ALA A 312 -4.58 -21.35 -9.97
CA ALA A 312 -4.16 -19.95 -10.06
C ALA A 312 -4.16 -19.55 -11.54
N ARG A 313 -4.85 -18.46 -11.88
CA ARG A 313 -4.89 -17.92 -13.23
C ARG A 313 -4.53 -16.44 -13.18
N ASP A 314 -3.52 -16.05 -13.94
CA ASP A 314 -3.21 -14.64 -14.16
C ASP A 314 -4.16 -14.05 -15.20
N LEU A 315 -4.98 -13.11 -14.79
CA LEU A 315 -5.99 -12.49 -15.65
C LEU A 315 -5.39 -11.46 -16.61
N ILE A 316 -4.20 -10.94 -16.33
CA ILE A 316 -3.49 -10.04 -17.25
C ILE A 316 -3.04 -10.83 -18.47
N SER A 317 -2.28 -11.90 -18.28
CA SER A 317 -1.74 -12.71 -19.37
C SER A 317 -2.68 -13.84 -19.84
N GLY A 318 -3.70 -14.18 -19.07
CA GLY A 318 -4.59 -15.32 -19.31
C GLY A 318 -3.99 -16.69 -18.97
N ARG A 319 -2.76 -16.74 -18.46
CA ARG A 319 -2.07 -18.01 -18.13
C ARG A 319 -2.63 -18.66 -16.87
N SER A 320 -2.71 -19.98 -16.88
CA SER A 320 -3.09 -20.78 -15.70
C SER A 320 -1.92 -21.57 -15.18
N PHE A 321 -1.88 -21.73 -13.86
CA PHE A 321 -0.81 -22.43 -13.15
C PHE A 321 -1.42 -23.53 -12.27
N THR A 322 -0.82 -24.71 -12.30
CA THR A 322 -1.19 -25.88 -11.47
C THR A 322 -0.18 -26.13 -10.35
N GLY A 323 0.77 -25.25 -10.15
CA GLY A 323 1.85 -25.33 -9.18
C GLY A 323 2.37 -23.95 -8.80
N PRO A 324 3.66 -23.83 -8.52
CA PRO A 324 4.28 -22.54 -8.22
C PRO A 324 4.06 -21.53 -9.34
N VAL A 325 3.83 -20.27 -8.95
CA VAL A 325 3.54 -19.16 -9.86
C VAL A 325 4.80 -18.34 -10.04
N PRO A 326 5.31 -18.15 -11.28
CA PRO A 326 6.42 -17.26 -11.54
C PRO A 326 5.96 -15.80 -11.39
N VAL A 327 6.71 -15.02 -10.59
CA VAL A 327 6.49 -13.60 -10.35
C VAL A 327 7.63 -12.83 -11.00
N PRO A 328 7.39 -12.21 -12.16
CA PRO A 328 8.43 -11.48 -12.87
C PRO A 328 8.85 -10.22 -12.10
N SER A 329 10.09 -9.76 -12.34
CA SER A 329 10.57 -8.48 -11.84
C SER A 329 9.71 -7.34 -12.38
N LEU A 330 9.32 -6.41 -11.52
CA LEU A 330 8.62 -5.16 -11.84
C LEU A 330 7.31 -5.29 -12.62
N LYS A 331 6.84 -6.48 -12.89
CA LYS A 331 5.61 -6.73 -13.64
C LYS A 331 4.51 -7.22 -12.70
N PRO A 332 3.32 -6.60 -12.72
CA PRO A 332 2.23 -7.05 -11.85
C PRO A 332 1.62 -8.36 -12.35
N LEU A 333 1.01 -9.09 -11.43
CA LEU A 333 0.09 -10.18 -11.72
C LEU A 333 -1.27 -9.88 -11.10
N LEU A 334 -2.33 -10.24 -11.79
CA LEU A 334 -3.67 -10.30 -11.24
C LEU A 334 -4.13 -11.75 -11.22
N LEU A 335 -3.92 -12.41 -10.10
CA LEU A 335 -4.28 -13.81 -9.97
C LEU A 335 -5.75 -13.96 -9.54
N TRP A 336 -6.48 -14.83 -10.21
CA TRP A 336 -7.67 -15.43 -9.65
C TRP A 336 -7.30 -16.78 -9.10
N VAL A 337 -7.64 -17.04 -7.81
CA VAL A 337 -7.25 -18.26 -7.09
C VAL A 337 -8.43 -18.88 -6.36
N LYS A 338 -8.38 -20.22 -6.24
CA LYS A 338 -9.40 -20.99 -5.56
C LYS A 338 -8.81 -22.17 -4.79
#